data_186b7454b5b670bb2c06b138ceead476
#
_entry.id   186b7454b5b670bb2c06b138ceead476
#
_cell.length_a   1.000
_cell.length_b   1.000
_cell.length_c   1.000
_cell.angle_alpha   90.00
_cell.angle_beta   90.00
_cell.angle_gamma   90.00
#
_symmetry.space_group_name_H-M   'P 1'
#
loop_
_entity.id
_entity.type
_entity.pdbx_description
1 polymer ?
#
loop_
_entity_poly.entity_id
_entity_poly.type
_entity_poly.pdbx_seq_one_letter_code
_entity_poly.pdbx_strand_id
1 'polypeptide(L)'
;AHSLRQLYLSAARGLGKTHLCRAVLGEARRKGLKKVLYTSAENFTSEFMNCLRTKKTAEFKKRYRRECNVLVLEDIQFLKGKASTQLELFHTIQHLLDAGQRVLVTGNRLPQEIEGLDPRIKGQLATGLVAELNDPGVKVRRDILRAKAAGGGFHIPPDCIDLLLESVHGSVRELEGVLIQLVTTSSLLKRTIDRELTLDALA
;
A
#
# COMPACT_ATOMS: atom_id res chain seq x y z
N ALA A 1 18.77 -18.71 -10.81
CA ALA A 1 17.46 -18.19 -10.38
C ALA A 1 17.48 -16.66 -10.53
N HIS A 2 16.73 -16.10 -11.48
CA HIS A 2 16.57 -14.64 -11.56
C HIS A 2 15.82 -14.19 -10.33
N SER A 3 16.52 -13.56 -9.40
CA SER A 3 15.88 -12.98 -8.21
C SER A 3 15.03 -11.81 -8.68
N LEU A 4 13.73 -11.86 -8.43
CA LEU A 4 12.79 -10.77 -8.67
C LEU A 4 13.26 -9.53 -7.92
N ARG A 5 13.72 -8.50 -8.64
CA ARG A 5 14.25 -7.27 -8.05
C ARG A 5 13.30 -6.09 -8.14
N GLN A 6 12.36 -6.14 -9.07
CA GLN A 6 11.37 -5.10 -9.28
C GLN A 6 9.97 -5.71 -9.32
N LEU A 7 9.08 -5.15 -8.52
CA LEU A 7 7.67 -5.47 -8.48
C LEU A 7 6.86 -4.17 -8.61
N TYR A 8 5.93 -4.15 -9.54
CA TYR A 8 4.88 -3.16 -9.61
C TYR A 8 3.54 -3.79 -9.19
N LEU A 9 2.86 -3.18 -8.24
CA LEU A 9 1.58 -3.65 -7.72
C LEU A 9 0.47 -2.68 -8.10
N SER A 10 -0.41 -3.11 -8.99
CA SER A 10 -1.62 -2.39 -9.37
C SER A 10 -2.79 -2.83 -8.52
N ALA A 11 -3.58 -1.90 -8.03
CA ALA A 11 -4.88 -2.21 -7.42
C ALA A 11 -5.74 -0.95 -7.31
N ALA A 12 -7.05 -1.10 -7.40
CA ALA A 12 -7.99 -0.04 -7.07
C ALA A 12 -7.83 0.43 -5.61
N ARG A 13 -8.46 1.55 -5.26
CA ARG A 13 -8.44 2.06 -3.88
C ARG A 13 -9.09 1.06 -2.92
N GLY A 14 -8.50 0.91 -1.73
CA GLY A 14 -9.10 0.10 -0.66
C GLY A 14 -8.83 -1.41 -0.75
N LEU A 15 -8.10 -1.90 -1.75
CA LEU A 15 -7.82 -3.34 -1.94
C LEU A 15 -6.59 -3.85 -1.18
N GLY A 16 -6.01 -3.08 -0.26
CA GLY A 16 -4.96 -3.58 0.63
C GLY A 16 -3.53 -3.38 0.15
N LYS A 17 -3.24 -2.52 -0.87
CA LYS A 17 -1.86 -2.20 -1.32
C LYS A 17 -0.92 -1.86 -0.17
N THR A 18 -1.31 -0.89 0.65
CA THR A 18 -0.53 -0.45 1.82
C THR A 18 -0.30 -1.59 2.83
N HIS A 19 -1.31 -2.44 3.03
CA HIS A 19 -1.17 -3.60 3.91
C HIS A 19 -0.11 -4.57 3.38
N LEU A 20 -0.16 -4.88 2.10
CA LEU A 20 0.83 -5.75 1.46
C LEU A 20 2.24 -5.12 1.47
N CYS A 21 2.36 -3.80 1.22
CA CYS A 21 3.63 -3.10 1.33
C CYS A 21 4.22 -3.22 2.74
N ARG A 22 3.41 -3.04 3.78
CA ARG A 22 3.85 -3.21 5.17
C ARG A 22 4.26 -4.64 5.50
N ALA A 23 3.54 -5.63 4.97
CA ALA A 23 3.90 -7.04 5.11
C ALA A 23 5.26 -7.36 4.47
N VAL A 24 5.51 -6.84 3.26
CA VAL A 24 6.81 -6.96 2.56
C VAL A 24 7.92 -6.31 3.38
N LEU A 25 7.68 -5.14 3.97
CA LEU A 25 8.65 -4.46 4.84
C LEU A 25 8.96 -5.28 6.09
N GLY A 26 7.95 -5.83 6.74
CA GLY A 26 8.10 -6.71 7.91
C GLY A 26 8.95 -7.93 7.57
N GLU A 27 8.65 -8.58 6.46
CA GLU A 27 9.39 -9.76 5.99
C GLU A 27 10.83 -9.41 5.60
N ALA A 28 11.06 -8.30 4.93
CA ALA A 28 12.40 -7.83 4.58
C ALA A 28 13.25 -7.61 5.84
N ARG A 29 12.70 -6.98 6.86
CA ARG A 29 13.38 -6.77 8.16
C ARG A 29 13.63 -8.09 8.88
N ARG A 30 12.67 -9.02 8.88
CA ARG A 30 12.83 -10.36 9.46
C ARG A 30 13.96 -11.15 8.79
N LYS A 31 14.16 -10.95 7.49
CA LYS A 31 15.29 -11.52 6.72
C LYS A 31 16.61 -10.75 6.90
N GLY A 32 16.69 -9.81 7.83
CA GLY A 32 17.90 -9.09 8.17
C GLY A 32 18.26 -7.93 7.23
N LEU A 33 17.37 -7.51 6.34
CA LEU A 33 17.59 -6.33 5.49
C LEU A 33 17.43 -5.07 6.34
N LYS A 34 18.56 -4.36 6.59
CA LYS A 34 18.59 -3.21 7.52
C LYS A 34 18.19 -1.89 6.88
N LYS A 35 18.42 -1.73 5.57
CA LYS A 35 18.23 -0.47 4.84
C LYS A 35 16.96 -0.54 3.98
N VAL A 36 15.82 -0.59 4.65
CA VAL A 36 14.50 -0.67 4.00
C VAL A 36 13.83 0.70 4.08
N LEU A 37 13.55 1.29 2.93
CA LEU A 37 12.93 2.61 2.82
C LEU A 37 11.49 2.47 2.30
N TYR A 38 10.56 3.04 3.04
CA TYR A 38 9.16 3.12 2.68
C TYR A 38 8.73 4.58 2.58
N THR A 39 8.13 4.94 1.47
CA THR A 39 7.66 6.30 1.21
C THR A 39 6.46 6.31 0.26
N SER A 40 5.65 7.36 0.30
CA SER A 40 4.67 7.65 -0.75
C SER A 40 5.29 8.53 -1.83
N ALA A 41 4.69 8.55 -3.03
CA ALA A 41 5.11 9.44 -4.11
C ALA A 41 5.00 10.93 -3.71
N GLU A 42 4.05 11.27 -2.84
CA GLU A 42 3.89 12.63 -2.31
C GLU A 42 5.04 12.99 -1.37
N ASN A 43 5.38 12.10 -0.42
CA ASN A 43 6.50 12.33 0.51
C ASN A 43 7.83 12.36 -0.24
N PHE A 44 8.05 11.47 -1.20
CA PHE A 44 9.22 11.48 -2.07
C PHE A 44 9.36 12.82 -2.79
N THR A 45 8.25 13.34 -3.34
CA THR A 45 8.21 14.66 -3.99
C THR A 45 8.57 15.78 -3.01
N SER A 46 7.92 15.80 -1.85
CA SER A 46 8.13 16.85 -0.85
C SER A 46 9.56 16.89 -0.34
N GLU A 47 10.13 15.72 -0.08
CA GLU A 47 11.51 15.57 0.34
C GLU A 47 12.51 16.00 -0.74
N PHE A 48 12.29 15.58 -2.00
CA PHE A 48 13.11 15.98 -3.14
C PHE A 48 13.07 17.48 -3.38
N MET A 49 11.88 18.08 -3.38
CA MET A 49 11.71 19.52 -3.57
C MET A 49 12.36 20.34 -2.44
N ASN A 50 12.26 19.86 -1.20
CA ASN A 50 12.94 20.49 -0.08
C ASN A 50 14.47 20.40 -0.23
N CYS A 51 15.00 19.25 -0.64
CA CYS A 51 16.44 19.07 -0.89
C CYS A 51 16.95 19.94 -2.05
N LEU A 52 16.13 20.15 -3.11
CA LEU A 52 16.45 21.09 -4.18
C LEU A 52 16.56 22.53 -3.63
N ARG A 53 15.55 22.97 -2.86
CA ARG A 53 15.49 24.31 -2.29
C ARG A 53 16.67 24.60 -1.33
N THR A 54 17.04 23.60 -0.54
CA THR A 54 18.13 23.72 0.44
C THR A 54 19.51 23.34 -0.10
N LYS A 55 19.61 23.03 -1.41
CA LYS A 55 20.85 22.57 -2.08
C LYS A 55 21.46 21.30 -1.48
N LYS A 56 20.60 20.41 -0.91
CA LYS A 56 20.99 19.16 -0.26
C LYS A 56 20.66 17.91 -1.11
N THR A 57 20.69 18.01 -2.41
CA THR A 57 20.38 16.90 -3.33
C THR A 57 21.32 15.71 -3.17
N ALA A 58 22.56 15.93 -2.73
CA ALA A 58 23.52 14.86 -2.44
C ALA A 58 23.05 13.97 -1.25
N GLU A 59 22.47 14.58 -0.20
CA GLU A 59 21.92 13.87 0.94
C GLU A 59 20.72 13.01 0.53
N PHE A 60 19.81 13.58 -0.31
CA PHE A 60 18.69 12.85 -0.88
C PHE A 60 19.14 11.61 -1.68
N LYS A 61 20.10 11.80 -2.62
CA LYS A 61 20.65 10.70 -3.42
C LYS A 61 21.37 9.65 -2.56
N LYS A 62 22.09 10.08 -1.51
CA LYS A 62 22.71 9.15 -0.56
C LYS A 62 21.66 8.26 0.10
N ARG A 63 20.60 8.86 0.65
CA ARG A 63 19.51 8.16 1.34
C ARG A 63 18.81 7.16 0.42
N TYR A 64 18.36 7.60 -0.77
CA TYR A 64 17.53 6.80 -1.65
C TYR A 64 18.31 5.80 -2.51
N ARG A 65 19.60 6.03 -2.76
CA ARG A 65 20.39 5.18 -3.67
C ARG A 65 21.46 4.36 -2.95
N ARG A 66 22.18 4.93 -1.96
CA ARG A 66 23.30 4.25 -1.28
C ARG A 66 22.90 3.58 0.02
N GLU A 67 21.97 4.18 0.73
CA GLU A 67 21.48 3.70 2.02
C GLU A 67 20.13 2.99 1.92
N CYS A 68 19.83 2.40 0.76
CA CYS A 68 18.57 1.72 0.49
C CYS A 68 18.84 0.35 -0.14
N ASN A 69 18.39 -0.73 0.51
CA ASN A 69 18.44 -2.08 -0.05
C ASN A 69 17.07 -2.51 -0.62
N VAL A 70 16.00 -1.94 -0.07
CA VAL A 70 14.64 -2.15 -0.54
C VAL A 70 13.92 -0.81 -0.52
N LEU A 71 13.49 -0.34 -1.68
CA LEU A 71 12.63 0.83 -1.82
C LEU A 71 11.18 0.36 -2.02
N VAL A 72 10.29 0.81 -1.16
CA VAL A 72 8.84 0.70 -1.36
C VAL A 72 8.28 2.10 -1.56
N LEU A 73 7.73 2.34 -2.75
CA LEU A 73 7.13 3.62 -3.13
C LEU A 73 5.65 3.41 -3.42
N GLU A 74 4.79 4.04 -2.63
CA GLU A 74 3.34 3.95 -2.82
C GLU A 74 2.78 5.08 -3.65
N ASP A 75 1.73 4.71 -4.40
CA ASP A 75 0.83 5.61 -5.09
C ASP A 75 1.52 6.52 -6.12
N ILE A 76 2.24 5.90 -7.05
CA ILE A 76 3.01 6.59 -8.10
C ILE A 76 2.18 7.56 -8.95
N GLN A 77 0.85 7.38 -9.04
CA GLN A 77 -0.05 8.28 -9.76
C GLN A 77 0.00 9.73 -9.24
N PHE A 78 0.43 9.95 -8.00
CA PHE A 78 0.61 11.29 -7.44
C PHE A 78 1.85 12.04 -7.98
N LEU A 79 2.63 11.40 -8.85
CA LEU A 79 3.70 12.07 -9.61
C LEU A 79 3.21 12.74 -10.89
N LYS A 80 1.95 12.61 -11.26
CA LYS A 80 1.37 13.28 -12.45
C LYS A 80 1.72 14.77 -12.45
N GLY A 81 2.29 15.26 -13.56
CA GLY A 81 2.67 16.65 -13.74
C GLY A 81 3.95 17.11 -13.03
N LYS A 82 4.66 16.21 -12.32
CA LYS A 82 5.88 16.55 -11.55
C LYS A 82 7.15 16.07 -12.28
N ALA A 83 7.45 16.65 -13.44
CA ALA A 83 8.49 16.14 -14.35
C ALA A 83 9.87 15.96 -13.70
N SER A 84 10.34 16.90 -12.87
CA SER A 84 11.64 16.81 -12.20
C SER A 84 11.69 15.67 -11.17
N THR A 85 10.60 15.47 -10.42
CA THR A 85 10.49 14.35 -9.46
C THR A 85 10.41 13.02 -10.19
N GLN A 86 9.69 12.95 -11.30
CA GLN A 86 9.62 11.74 -12.11
C GLN A 86 11.00 11.35 -12.65
N LEU A 87 11.76 12.31 -13.14
CA LEU A 87 13.12 12.08 -13.63
C LEU A 87 14.05 11.57 -12.49
N GLU A 88 13.99 12.19 -11.32
CA GLU A 88 14.78 11.74 -10.16
C GLU A 88 14.37 10.33 -9.70
N LEU A 89 13.09 10.00 -9.71
CA LEU A 89 12.61 8.66 -9.39
C LEU A 89 13.11 7.63 -10.40
N PHE A 90 13.05 7.94 -11.71
CA PHE A 90 13.57 7.08 -12.76
C PHE A 90 15.04 6.72 -12.51
N HIS A 91 15.89 7.72 -12.30
CA HIS A 91 17.30 7.49 -12.01
C HIS A 91 17.53 6.77 -10.69
N THR A 92 16.67 6.97 -9.70
CA THR A 92 16.76 6.26 -8.42
C THR A 92 16.45 4.78 -8.59
N ILE A 93 15.38 4.44 -9.31
CA ILE A 93 15.03 3.04 -9.62
C ILE A 93 16.14 2.37 -10.40
N GLN A 94 16.65 3.00 -11.48
CA GLN A 94 17.77 2.44 -12.25
C GLN A 94 18.97 2.15 -11.35
N HIS A 95 19.42 3.13 -10.58
CA HIS A 95 20.57 2.95 -9.70
C HIS A 95 20.40 1.81 -8.70
N LEU A 96 19.21 1.66 -8.10
CA LEU A 96 18.93 0.57 -7.17
C LEU A 96 18.98 -0.80 -7.87
N LEU A 97 18.39 -0.92 -9.05
CA LEU A 97 18.38 -2.18 -9.80
C LEU A 97 19.77 -2.57 -10.28
N ASP A 98 20.57 -1.62 -10.77
CA ASP A 98 21.95 -1.83 -11.19
C ASP A 98 22.83 -2.27 -10.00
N ALA A 99 22.58 -1.71 -8.80
CA ALA A 99 23.24 -2.12 -7.56
C ALA A 99 22.70 -3.44 -6.97
N GLY A 100 21.80 -4.14 -7.68
CA GLY A 100 21.22 -5.40 -7.23
C GLY A 100 20.19 -5.28 -6.11
N GLN A 101 19.73 -4.07 -5.83
CA GLN A 101 18.73 -3.78 -4.79
C GLN A 101 17.31 -4.09 -5.28
N ARG A 102 16.33 -3.96 -4.40
CA ARG A 102 14.93 -4.29 -4.69
C ARG A 102 14.05 -3.04 -4.67
N VAL A 103 13.08 -3.02 -5.59
CA VAL A 103 12.12 -1.93 -5.73
C VAL A 103 10.70 -2.49 -5.80
N LEU A 104 9.82 -2.00 -4.94
CA LEU A 104 8.39 -2.21 -5.00
C LEU A 104 7.70 -0.85 -5.22
N VAL A 105 6.94 -0.74 -6.30
CA VAL A 105 6.15 0.45 -6.60
C VAL A 105 4.69 0.08 -6.65
N THR A 106 3.82 0.92 -6.10
CA THR A 106 2.37 0.70 -6.22
C THR A 106 1.69 1.82 -6.98
N GLY A 107 0.59 1.48 -7.64
CA GLY A 107 -0.28 2.41 -8.33
C GLY A 107 -1.73 1.96 -8.30
N ASN A 108 -2.62 2.84 -8.75
CA ASN A 108 -4.06 2.56 -8.82
C ASN A 108 -4.50 1.97 -10.17
N ARG A 109 -3.60 1.88 -11.14
CA ARG A 109 -3.79 1.31 -12.48
C ARG A 109 -2.48 0.69 -12.96
N LEU A 110 -2.52 -0.03 -14.08
CA LEU A 110 -1.30 -0.52 -14.73
C LEU A 110 -0.39 0.66 -15.13
N PRO A 111 0.94 0.48 -15.18
CA PRO A 111 1.89 1.58 -15.47
C PRO A 111 1.56 2.33 -16.76
N GLN A 112 1.13 1.62 -17.80
CA GLN A 112 0.80 2.19 -19.11
C GLN A 112 -0.45 3.08 -19.07
N GLU A 113 -1.38 2.81 -18.16
CA GLU A 113 -2.66 3.51 -18.01
C GLU A 113 -2.57 4.76 -17.14
N ILE A 114 -1.46 4.97 -16.43
CA ILE A 114 -1.30 6.15 -15.58
C ILE A 114 -1.02 7.36 -16.47
N GLU A 115 -1.99 8.24 -16.56
CA GLU A 115 -1.85 9.49 -17.31
C GLU A 115 -0.81 10.41 -16.68
N GLY A 116 -0.02 11.10 -17.52
CA GLY A 116 0.97 12.09 -17.09
C GLY A 116 2.19 11.50 -16.38
N LEU A 117 2.36 10.17 -16.42
CA LEU A 117 3.58 9.51 -16.02
C LEU A 117 4.55 9.45 -17.21
N ASP A 118 5.83 9.76 -16.97
CA ASP A 118 6.89 9.78 -17.98
C ASP A 118 7.01 8.38 -18.65
N PRO A 119 7.09 8.31 -19.99
CA PRO A 119 7.21 7.06 -20.72
C PRO A 119 8.40 6.18 -20.25
N ARG A 120 9.50 6.80 -19.82
CA ARG A 120 10.67 6.06 -19.30
C ARG A 120 10.35 5.32 -18.01
N ILE A 121 9.58 5.95 -17.09
CA ILE A 121 9.12 5.29 -15.87
C ILE A 121 8.15 4.16 -16.22
N LYS A 122 7.18 4.41 -17.11
CA LYS A 122 6.25 3.37 -17.57
C LYS A 122 6.98 2.16 -18.12
N GLY A 123 7.97 2.41 -19.01
CA GLY A 123 8.81 1.36 -19.56
C GLY A 123 9.60 0.63 -18.48
N GLN A 124 10.26 1.35 -17.59
CA GLN A 124 11.02 0.77 -16.48
C GLN A 124 10.16 -0.12 -15.60
N LEU A 125 8.97 0.34 -15.20
CA LEU A 125 8.07 -0.45 -14.35
C LEU A 125 7.53 -1.70 -15.05
N ALA A 126 7.36 -1.66 -16.37
CA ALA A 126 6.91 -2.79 -17.16
C ALA A 126 7.98 -3.88 -17.37
N THR A 127 9.27 -3.59 -17.16
CA THR A 127 10.35 -4.59 -17.28
C THR A 127 10.42 -5.55 -16.10
N GLY A 128 9.84 -5.19 -14.95
CA GLY A 128 9.75 -6.03 -13.78
C GLY A 128 8.50 -6.93 -13.76
N LEU A 129 8.24 -7.53 -12.61
CA LEU A 129 6.95 -8.19 -12.40
C LEU A 129 5.87 -7.13 -12.18
N VAL A 130 4.83 -7.20 -12.98
CA VAL A 130 3.60 -6.44 -12.79
C VAL A 130 2.55 -7.38 -12.24
N ALA A 131 2.02 -7.09 -11.06
CA ALA A 131 0.98 -7.86 -10.40
C ALA A 131 -0.24 -6.96 -10.16
N GLU A 132 -1.43 -7.52 -10.28
CA GLU A 132 -2.68 -6.83 -10.03
C GLU A 132 -3.40 -7.48 -8.86
N LEU A 133 -3.83 -6.65 -7.89
CA LEU A 133 -4.71 -7.08 -6.82
C LEU A 133 -6.15 -6.84 -7.25
N ASN A 134 -6.87 -7.92 -7.35
CA ASN A 134 -8.31 -7.90 -7.60
C ASN A 134 -9.09 -7.83 -6.29
N ASP A 135 -10.39 -7.57 -6.40
CA ASP A 135 -11.28 -7.59 -5.25
C ASP A 135 -11.26 -8.97 -4.59
N PRO A 136 -11.02 -9.04 -3.28
CA PRO A 136 -10.98 -10.30 -2.59
C PRO A 136 -12.36 -10.94 -2.54
N GLY A 137 -12.43 -12.22 -2.86
CA GLY A 137 -13.67 -12.99 -2.72
C GLY A 137 -14.16 -13.05 -1.26
N VAL A 138 -15.43 -13.43 -1.07
CA VAL A 138 -16.12 -13.47 0.23
C VAL A 138 -15.32 -14.19 1.31
N LYS A 139 -14.63 -15.29 0.98
CA LYS A 139 -13.78 -16.02 1.93
C LYS A 139 -12.67 -15.13 2.49
N VAL A 140 -11.92 -14.44 1.63
CA VAL A 140 -10.81 -13.56 2.04
C VAL A 140 -11.34 -12.36 2.84
N ARG A 141 -12.46 -11.78 2.45
CA ARG A 141 -13.15 -10.70 3.17
C ARG A 141 -13.53 -11.15 4.59
N ARG A 142 -14.05 -12.36 4.73
CA ARG A 142 -14.37 -12.99 6.03
C ARG A 142 -13.13 -13.15 6.90
N ASP A 143 -12.04 -13.67 6.33
CA ASP A 143 -10.78 -13.87 7.05
C ASP A 143 -10.18 -12.54 7.51
N ILE A 144 -10.31 -11.47 6.70
CA ILE A 144 -9.90 -10.10 7.08
C ILE A 144 -10.70 -9.61 8.30
N LEU A 145 -12.04 -9.74 8.28
CA LEU A 145 -12.89 -9.34 9.42
C LEU A 145 -12.50 -10.07 10.69
N ARG A 146 -12.32 -11.39 10.61
CA ARG A 146 -11.92 -12.22 11.75
C ARG A 146 -10.55 -11.82 12.30
N ALA A 147 -9.57 -11.63 11.42
CA ALA A 147 -8.22 -11.22 11.82
C ALA A 147 -8.23 -9.83 12.49
N LYS A 148 -9.02 -8.89 11.96
CA LYS A 148 -9.17 -7.53 12.53
C LYS A 148 -9.85 -7.56 13.88
N ALA A 149 -10.93 -8.32 14.02
CA ALA A 149 -11.63 -8.48 15.29
C ALA A 149 -10.72 -9.09 16.35
N ALA A 150 -10.02 -10.18 16.02
CA ALA A 150 -9.08 -10.84 16.92
C ALA A 150 -7.93 -9.91 17.32
N GLY A 151 -7.35 -9.17 16.36
CA GLY A 151 -6.29 -8.21 16.63
C GLY A 151 -6.71 -7.03 17.51
N GLY A 152 -8.00 -6.67 17.49
CA GLY A 152 -8.61 -5.66 18.36
C GLY A 152 -9.13 -6.21 19.70
N GLY A 153 -9.07 -7.51 19.92
CA GLY A 153 -9.59 -8.16 21.14
C GLY A 153 -11.12 -8.25 21.19
N PHE A 154 -11.81 -8.14 20.05
CA PHE A 154 -13.27 -8.18 19.97
C PHE A 154 -13.75 -9.54 19.49
N HIS A 155 -14.86 -9.98 20.09
CA HIS A 155 -15.59 -11.14 19.60
C HIS A 155 -16.77 -10.68 18.76
N ILE A 156 -16.82 -11.14 17.50
CA ILE A 156 -17.94 -10.88 16.58
C ILE A 156 -18.60 -12.22 16.25
N PRO A 157 -19.90 -12.37 16.53
CA PRO A 157 -20.64 -13.58 16.19
C PRO A 157 -20.57 -13.87 14.67
N PRO A 158 -20.55 -15.16 14.27
CA PRO A 158 -20.46 -15.53 12.84
C PRO A 158 -21.60 -14.96 11.99
N ASP A 159 -22.81 -14.91 12.50
CA ASP A 159 -23.99 -14.35 11.84
C ASP A 159 -23.86 -12.81 11.62
N CYS A 160 -23.22 -12.09 12.54
CA CYS A 160 -22.89 -10.68 12.36
C CYS A 160 -21.84 -10.47 11.27
N ILE A 161 -20.84 -11.36 11.20
CA ILE A 161 -19.84 -11.34 10.11
C ILE A 161 -20.53 -11.60 8.77
N ASP A 162 -21.44 -12.56 8.71
CA ASP A 162 -22.19 -12.86 7.48
C ASP A 162 -23.04 -11.67 7.04
N LEU A 163 -23.74 -11.04 7.96
CA LEU A 163 -24.53 -9.83 7.70
C LEU A 163 -23.67 -8.67 7.16
N LEU A 164 -22.49 -8.43 7.73
CA LEU A 164 -21.54 -7.43 7.21
C LEU A 164 -21.12 -7.75 5.77
N LEU A 165 -20.83 -9.00 5.47
CA LEU A 165 -20.39 -9.43 4.14
C LEU A 165 -21.51 -9.36 3.09
N GLU A 166 -22.74 -9.59 3.50
CA GLU A 166 -23.93 -9.49 2.63
C GLU A 166 -24.32 -8.04 2.36
N SER A 167 -24.09 -7.14 3.31
CA SER A 167 -24.52 -5.75 3.20
C SER A 167 -23.46 -4.82 2.59
N VAL A 168 -22.18 -5.09 2.83
CA VAL A 168 -21.09 -4.24 2.35
C VAL A 168 -20.47 -4.84 1.10
N HIS A 169 -20.88 -4.34 -0.08
CA HIS A 169 -20.33 -4.77 -1.38
C HIS A 169 -19.14 -3.95 -1.85
N GLY A 170 -18.77 -2.91 -1.11
CA GLY A 170 -17.64 -2.03 -1.42
C GLY A 170 -16.27 -2.61 -1.12
N SER A 171 -15.28 -1.73 -1.10
CA SER A 171 -13.88 -2.09 -0.85
C SER A 171 -13.64 -2.68 0.55
N VAL A 172 -12.51 -3.36 0.74
CA VAL A 172 -12.06 -3.82 2.07
C VAL A 172 -12.01 -2.66 3.06
N ARG A 173 -11.67 -1.45 2.61
CA ARG A 173 -11.64 -0.24 3.46
C ARG A 173 -13.03 0.13 3.98
N GLU A 174 -14.06 0.02 3.15
CA GLU A 174 -15.44 0.26 3.58
C GLU A 174 -15.89 -0.78 4.59
N LEU A 175 -15.59 -2.05 4.33
CA LEU A 175 -15.87 -3.13 5.26
C LEU A 175 -15.14 -2.93 6.62
N GLU A 176 -13.89 -2.49 6.60
CA GLU A 176 -13.14 -2.11 7.81
C GLU A 176 -13.78 -0.90 8.51
N GLY A 177 -14.27 0.08 7.76
CA GLY A 177 -14.97 1.25 8.30
C GLY A 177 -16.19 0.88 9.10
N VAL A 178 -17.08 0.04 8.55
CA VAL A 178 -18.27 -0.45 9.25
C VAL A 178 -17.90 -1.30 10.47
N LEU A 179 -16.85 -2.14 10.36
CA LEU A 179 -16.35 -2.90 11.50
C LEU A 179 -15.89 -1.99 12.65
N ILE A 180 -15.14 -0.93 12.35
CA ILE A 180 -14.67 0.04 13.35
C ILE A 180 -15.86 0.75 13.99
N GLN A 181 -16.86 1.16 13.22
CA GLN A 181 -18.09 1.77 13.73
C GLN A 181 -18.82 0.82 14.69
N LEU A 182 -19.04 -0.42 14.29
CA LEU A 182 -19.71 -1.46 15.10
C LEU A 182 -18.98 -1.67 16.44
N VAL A 183 -17.65 -1.86 16.39
CA VAL A 183 -16.83 -2.07 17.60
C VAL A 183 -16.84 -0.84 18.50
N THR A 184 -16.76 0.36 17.92
CA THR A 184 -16.78 1.62 18.69
C THR A 184 -18.13 1.79 19.39
N THR A 185 -19.24 1.56 18.67
CA THR A 185 -20.59 1.66 19.23
C THR A 185 -20.80 0.63 20.34
N SER A 186 -20.39 -0.62 20.14
CA SER A 186 -20.41 -1.67 21.16
C SER A 186 -19.68 -1.24 22.43
N SER A 187 -18.47 -0.67 22.27
CA SER A 187 -17.66 -0.22 23.40
C SER A 187 -18.27 0.96 24.15
N LEU A 188 -18.82 1.93 23.42
CA LEU A 188 -19.45 3.14 24.01
C LEU A 188 -20.72 2.77 24.77
N LEU A 189 -21.55 1.90 24.22
CA LEU A 189 -22.79 1.46 24.83
C LEU A 189 -22.59 0.37 25.90
N LYS A 190 -21.37 -0.17 26.04
CA LYS A 190 -21.04 -1.33 26.86
C LYS A 190 -21.96 -2.53 26.57
N ARG A 191 -22.28 -2.72 25.31
CA ARG A 191 -23.19 -3.73 24.78
C ARG A 191 -22.40 -4.74 23.93
N THR A 192 -22.72 -6.00 24.05
CA THR A 192 -22.15 -7.05 23.20
C THR A 192 -22.59 -6.86 21.75
N ILE A 193 -21.72 -7.22 20.82
CA ILE A 193 -22.03 -7.20 19.39
C ILE A 193 -23.08 -8.29 19.12
N ASP A 194 -24.21 -7.88 18.60
CA ASP A 194 -25.31 -8.72 18.20
C ASP A 194 -25.87 -8.27 16.84
N ARG A 195 -26.87 -8.98 16.34
CA ARG A 195 -27.46 -8.72 15.03
C ARG A 195 -28.09 -7.33 14.94
N GLU A 196 -28.77 -6.87 16.01
CA GLU A 196 -29.43 -5.57 16.06
C GLU A 196 -28.39 -4.44 15.97
N LEU A 197 -27.36 -4.48 16.81
CA LEU A 197 -26.27 -3.48 16.79
C LEU A 197 -25.52 -3.49 15.45
N THR A 198 -25.41 -4.64 14.80
CA THR A 198 -24.79 -4.76 13.48
C THR A 198 -25.65 -4.09 12.39
N LEU A 199 -26.98 -4.24 12.44
CA LEU A 199 -27.91 -3.56 11.53
C LEU A 199 -27.85 -2.03 11.74
N ASP A 200 -27.80 -1.56 12.98
CA ASP A 200 -27.68 -0.14 13.28
C ASP A 200 -26.37 0.47 12.72
N ALA A 201 -25.27 -0.30 12.74
CA ALA A 201 -23.99 0.12 12.16
C ALA A 201 -23.97 0.13 10.63
N LEU A 202 -24.92 -0.54 9.98
CA LEU A 202 -25.08 -0.61 8.53
C LEU A 202 -26.07 0.44 7.96
N ALA A 203 -26.88 1.06 8.83
CA ALA A 203 -27.86 2.10 8.46
C ALA A 203 -27.18 3.45 8.21
#